data_841cd9146c9e5ec9d1a8f192b61b7f07
#
_entry.id   841cd9146c9e5ec9d1a8f192b61b7f07
#
_cell.length_a   1.000
_cell.length_b   1.000
_cell.length_c   1.000
_cell.angle_alpha   90.00
_cell.angle_beta   90.00
_cell.angle_gamma   90.00
#
_symmetry.space_group_name_H-M   'P 1'
#
loop_
_entity.id
_entity.type
_entity.pdbx_description
1 polymer ?
#
loop_
_entity_poly.entity_id
_entity_poly.type
_entity_poly.pdbx_seq_one_letter_code
_entity_poly.pdbx_strand_id
1 'polypeptide(L)'
;DDGQTTWIHCEPHTGNDLVQYLNSMKFMLRVEVRDGSKEFQTIRIPGLPDGSGGPFQIVPRGSFQTDAREVGMWAIEAERIAAGRARLKFETDHKTIPNEVGWLHRAVHMNKGCYRGQEAVARTFNLGKPPRRLVQLHLDGSDSHIPSHCTPVYHNEVQVGFLGSAVLHYELGPIGLALIKRNVPVDAVLKVGETSAAQDLLIVAP
;
A
#
# COMPACT_ATOMS: atom_id res chain seq x y z
N ASP A 1 -4.23 7.41 18.99
CA ASP A 1 -3.62 7.23 20.32
C ASP A 1 -4.08 8.37 21.23
N ASP A 2 -4.69 8.03 22.36
CA ASP A 2 -5.17 8.98 23.37
C ASP A 2 -4.34 8.91 24.67
N GLY A 3 -3.18 8.26 24.63
CA GLY A 3 -2.29 8.02 25.77
C GLY A 3 -2.69 6.82 26.63
N GLN A 4 -3.87 6.23 26.40
CA GLN A 4 -4.35 5.02 27.07
C GLN A 4 -4.62 3.90 26.07
N THR A 5 -5.14 4.24 24.89
CA THR A 5 -5.51 3.31 23.85
C THR A 5 -4.88 3.68 22.53
N THR A 6 -4.13 2.76 21.94
CA THR A 6 -3.63 2.89 20.56
C THR A 6 -4.56 2.14 19.62
N TRP A 7 -5.16 2.86 18.70
CA TRP A 7 -6.03 2.31 17.67
C TRP A 7 -5.22 1.97 16.42
N ILE A 8 -5.40 0.75 15.93
CA ILE A 8 -4.72 0.27 14.73
C ILE A 8 -5.78 -0.23 13.76
N HIS A 9 -5.74 0.25 12.52
CA HIS A 9 -6.50 -0.35 11.44
C HIS A 9 -5.56 -1.12 10.50
N CYS A 10 -6.02 -2.23 9.96
CA CYS A 10 -5.25 -3.08 9.07
C CYS A 10 -6.12 -3.60 7.93
N GLU A 11 -5.49 -4.28 6.98
CA GLU A 11 -6.21 -4.90 5.87
C GLU A 11 -7.27 -5.89 6.36
N PRO A 12 -8.41 -5.99 5.68
CA PRO A 12 -9.42 -6.99 6.00
C PRO A 12 -8.81 -8.39 6.14
N HIS A 13 -9.31 -9.17 7.09
CA HIS A 13 -8.87 -10.53 7.39
C HIS A 13 -7.45 -10.68 7.97
N THR A 14 -6.75 -9.59 8.26
CA THR A 14 -5.40 -9.65 8.88
C THR A 14 -5.40 -9.34 10.37
N GLY A 15 -6.56 -9.00 10.95
CA GLY A 15 -6.67 -8.57 12.35
C GLY A 15 -6.21 -9.64 13.34
N ASN A 16 -6.61 -10.89 13.14
CA ASN A 16 -6.20 -11.99 14.02
C ASN A 16 -4.69 -12.23 14.01
N ASP A 17 -4.06 -12.20 12.81
CA ASP A 17 -2.61 -12.37 12.67
C ASP A 17 -1.88 -11.23 13.41
N LEU A 18 -2.38 -10.00 13.27
CA LEU A 18 -1.83 -8.84 13.96
C LEU A 18 -1.96 -8.94 15.48
N VAL A 19 -3.13 -9.36 15.99
CA VAL A 19 -3.36 -9.58 17.43
C VAL A 19 -2.41 -10.64 17.97
N GLN A 20 -2.26 -11.77 17.27
CA GLN A 20 -1.31 -12.82 17.66
C GLN A 20 0.12 -12.32 17.70
N TYR A 21 0.55 -11.59 16.66
CA TYR A 21 1.88 -11.01 16.59
C TYR A 21 2.14 -10.05 17.75
N LEU A 22 1.26 -9.09 17.98
CA LEU A 22 1.41 -8.10 19.07
C LEU A 22 1.42 -8.77 20.44
N ASN A 23 0.56 -9.78 20.67
CA ASN A 23 0.58 -10.56 21.91
C ASN A 23 1.89 -11.32 22.11
N SER A 24 2.51 -11.83 21.05
CA SER A 24 3.83 -12.49 21.15
C SER A 24 4.97 -11.51 21.44
N MET A 25 4.79 -10.22 21.12
CA MET A 25 5.82 -9.18 21.25
C MET A 25 5.71 -8.33 22.51
N LYS A 26 4.59 -8.41 23.22
CA LYS A 26 4.38 -7.54 24.40
C LYS A 26 5.24 -7.87 25.63
N PHE A 27 5.82 -9.07 25.69
CA PHE A 27 6.63 -9.54 26.82
C PHE A 27 5.96 -9.27 28.17
N MET A 28 6.59 -8.46 29.03
CA MET A 28 6.10 -8.08 30.34
C MET A 28 5.31 -6.75 30.35
N LEU A 29 5.04 -6.18 29.20
CA LEU A 29 4.24 -4.96 29.11
C LEU A 29 2.79 -5.21 29.54
N ARG A 30 2.26 -4.34 30.38
CA ARG A 30 0.86 -4.39 30.84
C ARG A 30 -0.07 -3.79 29.78
N VAL A 31 -0.17 -4.43 28.62
CA VAL A 31 -1.03 -4.02 27.53
C VAL A 31 -1.99 -5.17 27.18
N GLU A 32 -3.21 -4.82 26.89
CA GLU A 32 -4.20 -5.72 26.31
C GLU A 32 -4.28 -5.46 24.81
N VAL A 33 -4.25 -6.53 24.01
CA VAL A 33 -4.40 -6.44 22.55
C VAL A 33 -5.62 -7.24 22.15
N ARG A 34 -6.58 -6.58 21.52
CA ARG A 34 -7.83 -7.22 21.08
C ARG A 34 -8.28 -6.75 19.70
N ASP A 35 -9.07 -7.56 19.05
CA ASP A 35 -9.76 -7.20 17.82
C ASP A 35 -11.06 -6.45 18.16
N GLY A 36 -11.15 -5.18 17.77
CA GLY A 36 -12.33 -4.34 17.95
C GLY A 36 -13.26 -4.29 16.73
N SER A 37 -13.03 -5.10 15.69
CA SER A 37 -13.75 -5.03 14.40
C SER A 37 -15.27 -5.24 14.53
N LYS A 38 -15.74 -5.90 15.55
CA LYS A 38 -17.19 -6.06 15.80
C LYS A 38 -17.85 -4.81 16.39
N GLU A 39 -17.10 -4.01 17.10
CA GLU A 39 -17.58 -2.83 17.82
C GLU A 39 -17.34 -1.53 17.02
N PHE A 40 -16.26 -1.50 16.24
CA PHE A 40 -15.80 -0.32 15.54
C PHE A 40 -15.75 -0.55 14.03
N GLN A 41 -15.78 0.54 13.30
CA GLN A 41 -15.57 0.58 11.86
C GLN A 41 -14.64 1.73 11.50
N THR A 42 -13.93 1.56 10.41
CA THR A 42 -13.08 2.60 9.85
C THR A 42 -13.84 3.34 8.76
N ILE A 43 -13.88 4.65 8.85
CA ILE A 43 -14.44 5.52 7.82
C ILE A 43 -13.33 6.37 7.21
N ARG A 44 -13.47 6.70 5.92
CA ARG A 44 -12.59 7.66 5.26
C ARG A 44 -13.35 8.96 5.04
N ILE A 45 -12.77 10.06 5.51
CA ILE A 45 -13.32 11.39 5.32
C ILE A 45 -12.35 12.18 4.43
N PRO A 46 -12.76 12.59 3.21
CA PRO A 46 -11.93 13.41 2.35
C PRO A 46 -11.54 14.72 3.03
N GLY A 47 -10.29 15.17 2.82
CA GLY A 47 -9.79 16.44 3.36
C GLY A 47 -9.31 16.42 4.81
N LEU A 48 -9.44 15.29 5.53
CA LEU A 48 -8.76 15.17 6.81
C LEU A 48 -7.26 14.95 6.61
N PRO A 49 -6.42 15.56 7.46
CA PRO A 49 -4.99 15.34 7.42
C PRO A 49 -4.68 13.85 7.58
N ASP A 50 -3.80 13.36 6.73
CA ASP A 50 -3.26 12.02 6.85
C ASP A 50 -2.26 11.98 8.00
N GLY A 51 -2.75 11.78 9.22
CA GLY A 51 -1.91 11.79 10.42
C GLY A 51 -1.00 10.58 10.56
N SER A 52 -1.27 9.46 9.90
CA SER A 52 -0.48 8.24 10.07
C SER A 52 -0.69 7.16 9.00
N GLY A 53 -1.44 7.40 7.96
CA GLY A 53 -1.71 6.36 6.96
C GLY A 53 -2.97 6.57 6.14
N GLY A 54 -3.61 7.70 6.25
CA GLY A 54 -4.77 8.06 5.46
C GLY A 54 -5.82 8.81 6.26
N PRO A 55 -6.74 9.47 5.58
CA PRO A 55 -7.82 10.23 6.20
C PRO A 55 -8.88 9.28 6.79
N PHE A 56 -8.44 8.43 7.72
CA PHE A 56 -9.30 7.44 8.35
C PHE A 56 -9.63 7.81 9.78
N GLN A 57 -10.88 7.58 10.15
CA GLN A 57 -11.32 7.63 11.54
C GLN A 57 -11.88 6.26 11.94
N ILE A 58 -11.62 5.88 13.19
CA ILE A 58 -12.21 4.69 13.80
C ILE A 58 -13.37 5.16 14.67
N VAL A 59 -14.57 4.71 14.34
CA VAL A 59 -15.81 5.10 15.03
C VAL A 59 -16.59 3.88 15.47
N PRO A 60 -17.43 3.96 16.52
CA PRO A 60 -18.33 2.88 16.86
C PRO A 60 -19.23 2.50 15.68
N ARG A 61 -19.50 1.22 15.49
CA ARG A 61 -20.40 0.78 14.43
C ARG A 61 -21.78 1.37 14.60
N GLY A 62 -22.34 1.88 13.50
CA GLY A 62 -23.68 2.49 13.48
C GLY A 62 -23.77 3.89 14.10
N SER A 63 -22.66 4.45 14.62
CA SER A 63 -22.69 5.81 15.18
C SER A 63 -22.44 6.90 14.12
N PHE A 64 -21.87 6.56 12.99
CA PHE A 64 -21.54 7.52 11.95
C PHE A 64 -22.79 7.84 11.11
N GLN A 65 -23.14 9.10 11.05
CA GLN A 65 -24.18 9.66 10.20
C GLN A 65 -23.58 10.77 9.37
N THR A 66 -23.96 10.86 8.11
CA THR A 66 -23.48 11.86 7.18
C THR A 66 -24.51 12.15 6.10
N ASP A 67 -24.59 13.39 5.67
CA ASP A 67 -25.33 13.82 4.48
C ASP A 67 -24.44 13.71 3.21
N ALA A 68 -23.17 13.36 3.38
CA ALA A 68 -22.27 13.17 2.26
C ALA A 68 -22.67 11.93 1.43
N ARG A 69 -22.49 12.03 0.13
CA ARG A 69 -22.74 10.92 -0.78
C ARG A 69 -21.73 9.80 -0.52
N GLU A 70 -22.22 8.62 -0.21
CA GLU A 70 -21.40 7.44 -0.11
C GLU A 70 -20.84 7.02 -1.48
N VAL A 71 -19.59 6.56 -1.50
CA VAL A 71 -18.93 6.05 -2.71
C VAL A 71 -18.49 4.61 -2.50
N GLY A 72 -18.51 3.85 -3.58
CA GLY A 72 -18.06 2.46 -3.55
C GLY A 72 -16.54 2.33 -3.40
N MET A 73 -16.09 1.17 -2.92
CA MET A 73 -14.66 0.84 -2.74
C MET A 73 -13.82 1.02 -4.01
N TRP A 74 -14.40 0.79 -5.18
CA TRP A 74 -13.71 0.98 -6.47
C TRP A 74 -13.25 2.41 -6.68
N ALA A 75 -14.04 3.41 -6.29
CA ALA A 75 -13.65 4.80 -6.39
C ALA A 75 -12.47 5.12 -5.45
N ILE A 76 -12.48 4.56 -4.23
CA ILE A 76 -11.38 4.72 -3.27
C ILE A 76 -10.10 4.06 -3.78
N GLU A 77 -10.20 2.87 -4.37
CA GLU A 77 -9.06 2.18 -4.98
C GLU A 77 -8.51 2.94 -6.19
N ALA A 78 -9.38 3.51 -7.03
CA ALA A 78 -8.96 4.34 -8.17
C ALA A 78 -8.11 5.54 -7.69
N GLU A 79 -8.60 6.29 -6.72
CA GLU A 79 -7.87 7.40 -6.11
C GLU A 79 -6.56 6.95 -5.43
N ARG A 80 -6.56 5.80 -4.76
CA ARG A 80 -5.37 5.25 -4.12
C ARG A 80 -4.29 4.93 -5.15
N ILE A 81 -4.67 4.24 -6.23
CA ILE A 81 -3.76 3.83 -7.31
C ILE A 81 -3.24 5.06 -8.05
N ALA A 82 -4.12 6.00 -8.39
CA ALA A 82 -3.72 7.26 -9.02
C ALA A 82 -2.75 8.08 -8.15
N ALA A 83 -2.92 8.03 -6.82
CA ALA A 83 -2.01 8.67 -5.88
C ALA A 83 -0.72 7.87 -5.60
N GLY A 84 -0.49 6.74 -6.26
CA GLY A 84 0.70 5.92 -6.09
C GLY A 84 0.87 5.30 -4.69
N ARG A 85 -0.22 5.08 -3.96
CA ARG A 85 -0.17 4.59 -2.58
C ARG A 85 -0.20 3.08 -2.53
N ALA A 86 0.93 2.48 -2.17
CA ALA A 86 1.01 1.04 -1.96
C ALA A 86 0.12 0.55 -0.81
N ARG A 87 -0.34 -0.68 -0.93
CA ARG A 87 -1.17 -1.39 0.03
C ARG A 87 -0.52 -2.72 0.40
N LEU A 88 -0.57 -3.08 1.68
CA LEU A 88 0.01 -4.32 2.19
C LEU A 88 -0.61 -5.54 1.49
N LYS A 89 0.21 -6.52 1.11
CA LYS A 89 -0.14 -7.74 0.38
C LYS A 89 -0.57 -7.52 -1.08
N PHE A 90 -0.82 -6.29 -1.52
CA PHE A 90 -1.12 -5.98 -2.92
C PHE A 90 0.17 -5.58 -3.66
N GLU A 91 0.79 -4.48 -3.29
CA GLU A 91 2.06 -4.03 -3.87
C GLU A 91 3.28 -4.55 -3.10
N THR A 92 3.07 -5.43 -2.13
CA THR A 92 4.14 -5.95 -1.27
C THR A 92 4.16 -7.46 -1.20
N ASP A 93 5.36 -8.02 -1.07
CA ASP A 93 5.63 -9.42 -0.78
C ASP A 93 6.46 -9.55 0.51
N HIS A 94 6.84 -10.79 0.87
CA HIS A 94 7.63 -11.08 2.06
C HIS A 94 9.07 -10.51 2.02
N LYS A 95 9.54 -10.02 0.88
CA LYS A 95 10.88 -9.42 0.68
C LYS A 95 10.82 -7.91 0.57
N THR A 96 9.62 -7.33 0.49
CA THR A 96 9.46 -5.89 0.29
C THR A 96 9.98 -5.11 1.50
N ILE A 97 10.77 -4.10 1.24
CA ILE A 97 11.22 -3.13 2.23
C ILE A 97 10.53 -1.78 2.02
N PRO A 98 10.33 -0.98 3.07
CA PRO A 98 9.64 0.31 2.99
C PRO A 98 10.18 1.27 1.93
N ASN A 99 11.48 1.19 1.64
CA ASN A 99 12.15 2.01 0.63
C ASN A 99 11.62 1.77 -0.80
N GLU A 100 11.09 0.58 -1.09
CA GLU A 100 10.64 0.20 -2.42
C GLU A 100 9.25 0.75 -2.77
N VAL A 101 8.43 0.99 -1.75
CA VAL A 101 7.00 1.31 -1.89
C VAL A 101 6.60 2.66 -1.29
N GLY A 102 7.59 3.54 -1.04
CA GLY A 102 7.33 4.89 -0.56
C GLY A 102 6.94 5.01 0.91
N TRP A 103 7.17 3.97 1.72
CA TRP A 103 6.79 3.98 3.13
C TRP A 103 7.90 4.48 4.07
N LEU A 104 9.10 4.75 3.55
CA LEU A 104 10.24 5.11 4.39
C LEU A 104 9.96 6.31 5.29
N HIS A 105 9.47 7.41 4.72
CA HIS A 105 9.21 8.65 5.46
C HIS A 105 7.86 8.67 6.18
N ARG A 106 6.99 7.69 5.90
CA ARG A 106 5.63 7.63 6.46
C ARG A 106 5.49 6.60 7.57
N ALA A 107 6.26 5.52 7.51
CA ALA A 107 6.09 4.35 8.37
C ALA A 107 7.37 3.92 9.08
N VAL A 108 8.50 4.59 8.87
CA VAL A 108 9.77 4.23 9.47
C VAL A 108 10.36 5.42 10.24
N HIS A 109 10.67 5.21 11.50
CA HIS A 109 11.42 6.16 12.30
C HIS A 109 12.88 5.74 12.37
N MET A 110 13.75 6.45 11.65
CA MET A 110 15.16 6.08 11.48
C MET A 110 16.00 6.20 12.76
N ASN A 111 15.61 7.07 13.69
CA ASN A 111 16.34 7.38 14.91
C ASN A 111 15.77 6.68 16.15
N LYS A 112 14.97 5.63 16.01
CA LYS A 112 14.47 4.81 17.12
C LYS A 112 15.39 3.61 17.38
N GLY A 113 15.16 2.95 18.51
CA GLY A 113 15.83 1.68 18.84
C GLY A 113 15.54 0.57 17.82
N CYS A 114 16.11 -0.61 18.04
CA CYS A 114 16.03 -1.74 17.12
C CYS A 114 14.60 -2.14 16.74
N TYR A 115 14.41 -2.48 15.46
CA TYR A 115 13.17 -3.04 14.92
C TYR A 115 13.47 -4.10 13.88
N ARG A 116 12.51 -4.96 13.61
CA ARG A 116 12.66 -6.04 12.65
C ARG A 116 12.90 -5.49 11.24
N GLY A 117 13.97 -5.96 10.58
CA GLY A 117 14.34 -5.52 9.22
C GLY A 117 15.16 -4.22 9.17
N GLN A 118 15.52 -3.62 10.32
CA GLN A 118 16.26 -2.36 10.39
C GLN A 118 17.52 -2.35 9.52
N GLU A 119 18.28 -3.42 9.53
CA GLU A 119 19.53 -3.49 8.75
C GLU A 119 19.29 -3.29 7.26
N ALA A 120 18.32 -3.99 6.68
CA ALA A 120 17.97 -3.86 5.26
C ALA A 120 17.46 -2.46 4.92
N VAL A 121 16.61 -1.89 5.78
CA VAL A 121 16.06 -0.55 5.60
C VAL A 121 17.15 0.50 5.69
N ALA A 122 17.96 0.48 6.74
CA ALA A 122 19.04 1.45 6.95
C ALA A 122 20.13 1.34 5.88
N ARG A 123 20.52 0.13 5.51
CA ARG A 123 21.48 -0.10 4.44
C ARG A 123 21.00 0.50 3.12
N THR A 124 19.75 0.24 2.76
CA THR A 124 19.17 0.77 1.52
C THR A 124 19.01 2.28 1.57
N PHE A 125 18.64 2.84 2.72
CA PHE A 125 18.56 4.29 2.93
C PHE A 125 19.93 4.95 2.70
N ASN A 126 20.98 4.42 3.31
CA ASN A 126 22.34 4.98 3.18
C ASN A 126 22.91 4.81 1.76
N LEU A 127 22.58 3.74 1.05
CA LEU A 127 23.01 3.51 -0.33
C LEU A 127 22.11 4.20 -1.35
N GLY A 128 20.90 4.61 -0.98
CA GLY A 128 19.93 5.31 -1.82
C GLY A 128 19.39 4.50 -3.01
N LYS A 129 19.52 3.18 -3.00
CA LYS A 129 19.22 2.31 -4.16
C LYS A 129 18.47 1.06 -3.75
N PRO A 130 17.13 1.12 -3.53
CA PRO A 130 16.34 -0.09 -3.31
C PRO A 130 16.39 -0.98 -4.56
N PRO A 131 16.34 -2.32 -4.40
CA PRO A 131 16.45 -3.27 -5.51
C PRO A 131 15.26 -3.21 -6.47
N ARG A 132 14.11 -2.80 -5.97
CA ARG A 132 12.86 -2.63 -6.74
C ARG A 132 12.31 -1.23 -6.54
N ARG A 133 11.34 -0.88 -7.36
CA ARG A 133 10.59 0.39 -7.24
C ARG A 133 9.13 0.17 -7.57
N LEU A 134 8.28 0.91 -6.90
CA LEU A 134 6.88 1.02 -7.24
C LEU A 134 6.72 1.94 -8.45
N VAL A 135 5.90 1.53 -9.40
CA VAL A 135 5.55 2.32 -10.59
C VAL A 135 4.05 2.34 -10.76
N GLN A 136 3.55 3.45 -11.30
CA GLN A 136 2.20 3.50 -11.85
C GLN A 136 2.24 3.00 -13.29
N LEU A 137 1.26 2.23 -13.67
CA LEU A 137 1.08 1.71 -15.02
C LEU A 137 -0.18 2.28 -15.64
N HIS A 138 -0.07 2.76 -16.87
CA HIS A 138 -1.18 3.00 -17.77
C HIS A 138 -1.34 1.78 -18.65
N LEU A 139 -2.40 1.06 -18.44
CA LEU A 139 -2.68 -0.21 -19.15
C LEU A 139 -3.41 0.06 -20.45
N ASP A 140 -3.12 -0.76 -21.47
CA ASP A 140 -3.89 -0.72 -22.70
C ASP A 140 -5.34 -1.16 -22.43
N GLY A 141 -6.28 -0.26 -22.70
CA GLY A 141 -7.70 -0.48 -22.45
C GLY A 141 -8.47 -1.04 -23.66
N SER A 142 -7.79 -1.41 -24.74
CA SER A 142 -8.43 -1.84 -26.00
C SER A 142 -9.35 -3.06 -25.80
N ASP A 143 -8.98 -3.98 -24.92
CA ASP A 143 -9.71 -5.23 -24.68
C ASP A 143 -10.69 -5.15 -23.50
N SER A 144 -10.84 -3.98 -22.87
CA SER A 144 -11.64 -3.79 -21.65
C SER A 144 -11.28 -4.76 -20.52
N HIS A 145 -10.12 -5.40 -20.60
CA HIS A 145 -9.62 -6.35 -19.60
C HIS A 145 -8.68 -5.64 -18.61
N ILE A 146 -8.98 -5.81 -17.34
CA ILE A 146 -8.10 -5.34 -16.26
C ILE A 146 -7.36 -6.56 -15.69
N PRO A 147 -6.01 -6.62 -15.81
CA PRO A 147 -5.25 -7.74 -15.30
C PRO A 147 -5.43 -7.92 -13.79
N SER A 148 -5.44 -9.17 -13.34
CA SER A 148 -5.65 -9.50 -11.93
C SER A 148 -4.40 -9.25 -11.08
N HIS A 149 -4.60 -9.18 -9.76
CA HIS A 149 -3.51 -9.14 -8.78
C HIS A 149 -2.49 -10.28 -9.01
N CYS A 150 -1.21 -10.00 -8.78
CA CYS A 150 -0.07 -10.89 -9.00
C CYS A 150 0.22 -11.26 -10.45
N THR A 151 -0.46 -10.66 -11.45
CA THR A 151 -0.09 -10.87 -12.85
C THR A 151 1.38 -10.46 -13.06
N PRO A 152 2.21 -11.32 -13.68
CA PRO A 152 3.61 -11.02 -13.93
C PRO A 152 3.77 -9.81 -14.85
N VAL A 153 4.77 -8.97 -14.54
CA VAL A 153 5.18 -7.84 -15.40
C VAL A 153 6.46 -8.21 -16.12
N TYR A 154 6.46 -8.02 -17.44
CA TYR A 154 7.55 -8.36 -18.32
C TYR A 154 8.15 -7.13 -19.01
N HIS A 155 9.45 -7.18 -19.24
CA HIS A 155 10.19 -6.32 -20.15
C HIS A 155 11.07 -7.19 -21.03
N ASN A 156 10.91 -7.12 -22.38
CA ASN A 156 11.64 -7.96 -23.34
C ASN A 156 11.59 -9.46 -22.99
N GLU A 157 10.38 -9.99 -22.75
CA GLU A 157 10.12 -11.39 -22.38
C GLU A 157 10.73 -11.85 -21.03
N VAL A 158 11.39 -10.96 -20.30
CA VAL A 158 11.96 -11.25 -18.97
C VAL A 158 11.01 -10.72 -17.90
N GLN A 159 10.63 -11.56 -16.96
CA GLN A 159 9.84 -11.11 -15.82
C GLN A 159 10.65 -10.16 -14.94
N VAL A 160 10.14 -8.96 -14.78
CA VAL A 160 10.77 -7.88 -14.01
C VAL A 160 10.03 -7.52 -12.73
N GLY A 161 8.81 -8.00 -12.54
CA GLY A 161 8.02 -7.70 -11.37
C GLY A 161 6.65 -8.34 -11.40
N PHE A 162 5.73 -7.74 -10.66
CA PHE A 162 4.32 -8.16 -10.60
C PHE A 162 3.39 -6.95 -10.44
N LEU A 163 2.17 -7.12 -10.93
CA LEU A 163 1.09 -6.18 -10.72
C LEU A 163 0.53 -6.34 -9.30
N GLY A 164 0.48 -5.25 -8.56
CA GLY A 164 -0.18 -5.21 -7.25
C GLY A 164 -1.68 -5.01 -7.39
N SER A 165 -2.08 -3.84 -7.80
CA SER A 165 -3.48 -3.47 -7.98
C SER A 165 -3.71 -2.85 -9.35
N ALA A 166 -4.90 -3.05 -9.89
CA ALA A 166 -5.35 -2.36 -11.10
C ALA A 166 -6.83 -2.01 -11.01
N VAL A 167 -7.22 -0.92 -11.68
CA VAL A 167 -8.58 -0.40 -11.66
C VAL A 167 -8.86 0.43 -12.91
N LEU A 168 -10.13 0.62 -13.23
CA LEU A 168 -10.56 1.63 -14.18
C LEU A 168 -10.76 2.96 -13.45
N HIS A 169 -9.89 3.94 -13.73
CA HIS A 169 -10.00 5.30 -13.21
C HIS A 169 -10.86 6.15 -14.15
N TYR A 170 -11.65 7.04 -13.60
CA TYR A 170 -12.64 7.84 -14.37
C TYR A 170 -12.00 8.83 -15.37
N GLU A 171 -10.76 9.30 -15.12
CA GLU A 171 -10.03 10.19 -16.04
C GLU A 171 -8.86 9.47 -16.73
N LEU A 172 -8.11 8.66 -15.98
CA LEU A 172 -6.87 8.06 -16.45
C LEU A 172 -7.06 6.74 -17.21
N GLY A 173 -8.31 6.26 -17.29
CA GLY A 173 -8.57 4.94 -17.87
C GLY A 173 -8.05 3.79 -17.01
N PRO A 174 -7.66 2.65 -17.60
CA PRO A 174 -7.12 1.52 -16.86
C PRO A 174 -5.72 1.85 -16.32
N ILE A 175 -5.59 1.89 -15.01
CA ILE A 175 -4.32 2.13 -14.31
C ILE A 175 -4.01 1.03 -13.31
N GLY A 176 -2.73 0.87 -12.97
CA GLY A 176 -2.30 -0.08 -11.96
C GLY A 176 -1.06 0.39 -11.21
N LEU A 177 -0.75 -0.29 -10.12
CA LEU A 177 0.52 -0.18 -9.40
C LEU A 177 1.26 -1.50 -9.53
N ALA A 178 2.54 -1.43 -9.85
CA ALA A 178 3.40 -2.60 -9.95
C ALA A 178 4.72 -2.39 -9.20
N LEU A 179 5.22 -3.46 -8.62
CA LEU A 179 6.55 -3.50 -8.03
C LEU A 179 7.51 -4.17 -9.00
N ILE A 180 8.44 -3.42 -9.56
CA ILE A 180 9.37 -3.89 -10.59
C ILE A 180 10.83 -3.72 -10.20
N LYS A 181 11.73 -4.47 -10.84
CA LYS A 181 13.18 -4.33 -10.67
C LYS A 181 13.62 -2.91 -11.02
N ARG A 182 14.50 -2.35 -10.21
CA ARG A 182 14.98 -0.97 -10.39
C ARG A 182 15.73 -0.73 -11.69
N ASN A 183 16.43 -1.74 -12.21
CA ASN A 183 17.24 -1.62 -13.44
C ASN A 183 16.43 -1.59 -14.74
N VAL A 184 15.11 -1.72 -14.68
CA VAL A 184 14.24 -1.53 -15.86
C VAL A 184 14.28 -0.06 -16.25
N PRO A 185 14.55 0.28 -17.54
CA PRO A 185 14.52 1.66 -18.00
C PRO A 185 13.18 2.34 -17.70
N VAL A 186 13.22 3.63 -17.40
CA VAL A 186 12.01 4.38 -17.01
C VAL A 186 11.04 4.63 -18.18
N ASP A 187 11.55 4.58 -19.39
CA ASP A 187 10.82 4.73 -20.66
C ASP A 187 10.46 3.36 -21.30
N ALA A 188 10.79 2.27 -20.64
CA ALA A 188 10.50 0.93 -21.15
C ALA A 188 8.99 0.68 -21.21
N VAL A 189 8.52 0.19 -22.34
CA VAL A 189 7.19 -0.39 -22.46
C VAL A 189 7.19 -1.76 -21.79
N LEU A 190 6.20 -1.99 -20.96
CA LEU A 190 6.04 -3.22 -20.19
C LEU A 190 4.85 -4.03 -20.70
N LYS A 191 4.83 -5.31 -20.36
CA LYS A 191 3.65 -6.17 -20.52
C LYS A 191 3.21 -6.68 -19.15
N VAL A 192 1.91 -6.59 -18.88
CA VAL A 192 1.26 -7.16 -17.69
C VAL A 192 0.43 -8.34 -18.17
N GLY A 193 0.98 -9.55 -18.07
CA GLY A 193 0.45 -10.68 -18.83
C GLY A 193 0.54 -10.37 -20.32
N GLU A 194 -0.62 -10.32 -20.99
CA GLU A 194 -0.73 -9.98 -22.42
C GLU A 194 -0.98 -8.48 -22.68
N THR A 195 -1.33 -7.70 -21.63
CA THR A 195 -1.70 -6.29 -21.75
C THR A 195 -0.45 -5.41 -21.81
N SER A 196 -0.34 -4.55 -22.81
CA SER A 196 0.72 -3.55 -22.90
C SER A 196 0.53 -2.46 -21.84
N ALA A 197 1.62 -1.95 -21.30
CA ALA A 197 1.60 -0.92 -20.25
C ALA A 197 2.73 0.08 -20.44
N ALA A 198 2.40 1.37 -20.33
CA ALA A 198 3.36 2.45 -20.12
C ALA A 198 3.54 2.68 -18.62
N GLN A 199 4.76 3.03 -18.21
CA GLN A 199 5.04 3.30 -16.80
C GLN A 199 5.26 4.78 -16.52
N ASP A 200 4.71 5.24 -15.41
CA ASP A 200 5.07 6.51 -14.80
C ASP A 200 5.88 6.29 -13.53
N LEU A 201 6.94 7.08 -13.37
CA LEU A 201 7.68 7.12 -12.12
C LEU A 201 6.82 7.77 -11.05
N LEU A 202 6.46 7.00 -10.04
CA LEU A 202 5.97 7.60 -8.82
C LEU A 202 7.16 8.33 -8.19
N ILE A 203 7.07 9.65 -8.14
CA ILE A 203 8.00 10.48 -7.38
C ILE A 203 7.71 10.18 -5.92
N VAL A 204 8.35 9.14 -5.41
CA VAL A 204 8.45 8.98 -3.96
C VAL A 204 9.37 10.11 -3.54
N ALA A 205 8.78 11.16 -2.95
CA ALA A 205 9.57 12.26 -2.39
C ALA A 205 10.68 11.70 -1.49
N PRO A 206 11.89 12.26 -1.56
CA PRO A 206 13.04 11.77 -0.82
C PRO A 206 12.81 11.76 0.69
#